data_d29fe27708f5a3e1f58064d4181cb385
#
_entry.id   d29fe27708f5a3e1f58064d4181cb385
#
_cell.length_a   1.000
_cell.length_b   1.000
_cell.length_c   1.000
_cell.angle_alpha   90.00
_cell.angle_beta   90.00
_cell.angle_gamma   90.00
#
_symmetry.space_group_name_H-M   'P 1'
#
loop_
_entity.id
_entity.type
_entity.pdbx_description
1 polymer ?
#
loop_
_entity_poly.entity_id
_entity_poly.type
_entity_poly.pdbx_seq_one_letter_code
_entity_poly.pdbx_strand_id
1 'polypeptide(L)'
;VRKLGKFSLIFLALAALLLVVAVACEEEEEEEGTPTGTPTAAATGTPTAVGEVEGITDTEIILGMHGPRSGTWGAAYAPVIGGVEAYFRYVNAEEGGVCGRQIVFKVEDDQYLPAKAVEAVKKLLERDKVFAIVAGMGTAAHSAVWEDLNERGVPDLWIMSGAHKWAADPEKYPWSVPFLPDYYVEGTIVGKYISENMPGKKVGILRENSDWGEDVLAGLKNGLDPDKNELVSEQSYELTDISIRSQVNSLKNAGAEVVVSASNPPTSAQLIKEADRLGWHPQFFVDYVNSDPMMFLYASPELMEGVITLQGNKLSHWTDDPDVAEHHRIMNEYGDYPAGNFTIVGQEAALLTVEALRRTCDNLTREGLMDAVHCFKDYRLELELPGITITLSPTDHLATEAMRMLRAHDGEWEYFGEIISFRD
;
A
#
# COMPACT_ATOMS: atom_id res chain seq x y z
N VAL A 1 -14.55 -10.25 -66.61
CA VAL A 1 -13.83 -9.00 -66.35
C VAL A 1 -13.93 -8.69 -64.89
N ARG A 2 -12.79 -8.72 -64.19
CA ARG A 2 -12.60 -8.74 -62.73
C ARG A 2 -12.63 -7.35 -62.11
N LYS A 3 -13.37 -7.21 -61.00
CA LYS A 3 -13.23 -6.12 -60.02
C LYS A 3 -12.19 -6.57 -58.96
N LEU A 4 -11.08 -5.86 -58.83
CA LEU A 4 -10.21 -5.74 -57.63
C LEU A 4 -10.38 -4.30 -57.18
N GLY A 5 -10.59 -3.91 -55.96
CA GLY A 5 -10.31 -4.43 -54.66
C GLY A 5 -9.85 -3.21 -53.86
N LYS A 6 -10.82 -2.44 -53.22
CA LYS A 6 -10.53 -1.29 -52.36
C LYS A 6 -10.30 -1.81 -50.91
N PHE A 7 -9.12 -2.36 -50.61
CA PHE A 7 -8.78 -2.84 -49.26
C PHE A 7 -7.31 -2.60 -48.91
N SER A 8 -6.67 -1.56 -49.44
CA SER A 8 -5.23 -1.37 -49.20
C SER A 8 -4.84 0.03 -48.72
N LEU A 9 -5.74 0.82 -48.14
CA LEU A 9 -5.44 2.19 -47.71
C LEU A 9 -5.80 2.49 -46.23
N ILE A 10 -6.27 1.49 -45.49
CA ILE A 10 -6.60 1.67 -44.03
C ILE A 10 -5.50 1.09 -43.13
N PHE A 11 -4.58 0.28 -43.62
CA PHE A 11 -3.50 -0.33 -42.81
C PHE A 11 -2.22 0.52 -42.69
N LEU A 12 -2.12 1.67 -43.33
CA LEU A 12 -0.96 2.55 -43.23
C LEU A 12 -1.13 3.75 -42.31
N ALA A 13 -2.31 3.97 -41.74
CA ALA A 13 -2.59 5.07 -40.82
C ALA A 13 -2.56 4.65 -39.33
N LEU A 14 -2.55 3.34 -39.03
CA LEU A 14 -2.44 2.84 -37.63
C LEU A 14 -1.01 2.47 -37.21
N ALA A 15 -0.04 2.48 -38.11
CA ALA A 15 1.36 2.18 -37.78
C ALA A 15 2.20 3.41 -37.43
N ALA A 16 1.63 4.61 -37.44
CA ALA A 16 2.33 5.87 -37.14
C ALA A 16 2.00 6.48 -35.78
N LEU A 17 1.16 5.82 -34.98
CA LEU A 17 0.77 6.33 -33.65
C LEU A 17 1.33 5.49 -32.48
N LEU A 18 2.21 4.52 -32.76
CA LEU A 18 2.82 3.63 -31.74
C LEU A 18 4.32 3.88 -31.54
N LEU A 19 4.84 5.04 -31.87
CA LEU A 19 6.30 5.31 -31.85
C LEU A 19 6.69 6.58 -31.06
N VAL A 20 5.91 6.99 -30.06
CA VAL A 20 6.22 8.19 -29.24
C VAL A 20 6.21 7.92 -27.72
N VAL A 21 6.18 6.67 -27.25
CA VAL A 21 6.19 6.38 -25.79
C VAL A 21 7.40 5.53 -25.35
N ALA A 22 8.53 5.62 -26.00
CA ALA A 22 9.70 4.82 -25.64
C ALA A 22 10.99 5.65 -25.42
N VAL A 23 10.92 6.82 -24.80
CA VAL A 23 12.13 7.62 -24.48
C VAL A 23 11.99 8.33 -23.13
N ALA A 24 11.73 7.62 -22.06
CA ALA A 24 11.76 8.26 -20.73
C ALA A 24 12.48 7.46 -19.62
N CYS A 25 13.00 6.27 -19.90
CA CYS A 25 13.64 5.44 -18.84
C CYS A 25 15.01 4.89 -19.30
N GLU A 26 15.91 5.70 -19.82
CA GLU A 26 17.32 5.30 -20.01
C GLU A 26 18.17 5.88 -18.86
N GLU A 27 18.71 4.99 -18.02
CA GLU A 27 19.78 5.33 -17.09
C GLU A 27 21.07 5.61 -17.88
N GLU A 28 21.67 6.78 -17.69
CA GLU A 28 23.01 7.08 -18.21
C GLU A 28 24.06 6.29 -17.42
N GLU A 29 24.66 5.27 -18.03
CA GLU A 29 25.91 4.69 -17.53
C GLU A 29 27.03 5.72 -17.66
N GLU A 30 27.61 6.18 -16.56
CA GLU A 30 28.78 7.06 -16.53
C GLU A 30 30.02 6.34 -17.09
N GLU A 31 30.39 6.62 -18.33
CA GLU A 31 31.73 6.34 -18.84
C GLU A 31 32.74 7.43 -18.36
N GLU A 32 33.73 7.04 -17.57
CA GLU A 32 34.89 7.88 -17.22
C GLU A 32 35.66 8.30 -18.45
N GLY A 33 35.45 9.52 -18.93
CA GLY A 33 36.21 10.17 -20.00
C GLY A 33 36.86 11.49 -19.55
N THR A 34 38.18 11.55 -19.57
CA THR A 34 39.06 12.68 -19.18
C THR A 34 38.75 13.98 -19.93
N PRO A 35 38.76 15.18 -19.26
CA PRO A 35 38.29 16.42 -19.89
C PRO A 35 39.39 17.17 -20.61
N THR A 36 39.16 17.54 -21.86
CA THR A 36 39.80 18.65 -22.53
C THR A 36 38.84 19.34 -23.48
N GLY A 37 38.40 20.56 -23.13
CA GLY A 37 37.61 21.40 -24.03
C GLY A 37 37.10 22.68 -23.35
N THR A 38 37.54 23.81 -23.86
CA THR A 38 37.29 25.21 -23.48
C THR A 38 35.78 25.55 -23.33
N PRO A 39 35.36 26.41 -22.36
CA PRO A 39 33.95 26.72 -22.13
C PRO A 39 33.39 27.64 -23.21
N THR A 40 32.38 27.16 -23.91
CA THR A 40 31.49 27.98 -24.74
C THR A 40 30.28 28.42 -23.89
N ALA A 41 29.95 29.70 -23.92
CA ALA A 41 28.90 30.32 -23.13
C ALA A 41 27.55 29.63 -23.31
N ALA A 42 26.93 29.25 -22.20
CA ALA A 42 25.58 28.71 -22.13
C ALA A 42 24.55 29.74 -22.61
N ALA A 43 23.73 29.36 -23.54
CA ALA A 43 22.52 30.09 -23.90
C ALA A 43 21.53 30.04 -22.74
N THR A 44 21.23 31.20 -22.15
CA THR A 44 20.13 31.35 -21.18
C THR A 44 18.79 31.17 -21.92
N GLY A 45 18.28 29.93 -21.93
CA GLY A 45 16.89 29.69 -22.27
C GLY A 45 16.01 30.27 -21.18
N THR A 46 15.15 31.23 -21.52
CA THR A 46 14.11 31.73 -20.65
C THR A 46 13.19 30.56 -20.29
N PRO A 47 12.92 30.29 -19.00
CA PRO A 47 11.95 29.24 -18.65
C PRO A 47 10.60 29.60 -19.28
N THR A 48 10.06 28.68 -20.07
CA THR A 48 8.67 28.75 -20.51
C THR A 48 7.81 28.76 -19.25
N ALA A 49 6.97 29.76 -19.07
CA ALA A 49 6.05 29.81 -17.94
C ALA A 49 5.17 28.55 -17.97
N VAL A 50 5.48 27.61 -17.11
CA VAL A 50 4.62 26.47 -16.82
C VAL A 50 3.36 27.05 -16.22
N GLY A 51 2.18 26.71 -16.77
CA GLY A 51 0.90 27.12 -16.19
C GLY A 51 0.90 26.77 -14.70
N GLU A 52 0.22 27.59 -13.90
CA GLU A 52 0.14 27.42 -12.44
C GLU A 52 -0.41 26.03 -12.12
N VAL A 53 0.46 25.14 -11.59
CA VAL A 53 0.08 23.74 -11.22
C VAL A 53 -0.40 23.77 -9.78
N GLU A 54 -1.62 23.27 -9.54
CA GLU A 54 -2.16 23.21 -8.17
C GLU A 54 -1.22 22.44 -7.24
N GLY A 55 -0.91 23.03 -6.08
CA GLY A 55 -0.04 22.46 -5.06
C GLY A 55 1.47 22.61 -5.31
N ILE A 56 1.87 23.25 -6.40
CA ILE A 56 3.28 23.59 -6.68
C ILE A 56 3.45 25.10 -6.62
N THR A 57 4.39 25.55 -5.81
CA THR A 57 4.84 26.94 -5.73
C THR A 57 6.34 27.05 -6.00
N ASP A 58 6.92 28.24 -5.94
CA ASP A 58 8.36 28.42 -6.06
C ASP A 58 9.15 27.77 -4.92
N THR A 59 8.52 27.57 -3.75
CA THR A 59 9.18 27.12 -2.52
C THR A 59 8.58 25.87 -1.90
N GLU A 60 7.43 25.42 -2.38
CA GLU A 60 6.67 24.32 -1.73
C GLU A 60 6.05 23.37 -2.74
N ILE A 61 5.99 22.09 -2.36
CA ILE A 61 5.17 21.02 -2.94
C ILE A 61 4.15 20.63 -1.89
N ILE A 62 2.84 20.84 -2.15
CA ILE A 62 1.77 20.58 -1.19
C ILE A 62 1.16 19.22 -1.49
N LEU A 63 1.35 18.27 -0.58
CA LEU A 63 0.78 16.92 -0.65
C LEU A 63 -0.33 16.74 0.37
N GLY A 64 -1.30 15.90 0.08
CA GLY A 64 -2.42 15.62 0.97
C GLY A 64 -2.53 14.15 1.36
N MET A 65 -3.13 13.89 2.52
CA MET A 65 -3.51 12.56 2.97
C MET A 65 -4.84 12.65 3.73
N HIS A 66 -5.72 11.69 3.53
CA HIS A 66 -6.82 11.41 4.45
C HIS A 66 -6.54 10.08 5.17
N GLY A 67 -6.89 10.01 6.43
CA GLY A 67 -6.70 8.79 7.22
C GLY A 67 -7.05 9.00 8.69
N PRO A 68 -7.21 7.93 9.49
CA PRO A 68 -7.67 8.02 10.86
C PRO A 68 -6.55 8.46 11.83
N ARG A 69 -6.66 9.66 12.36
CA ARG A 69 -5.85 10.12 13.51
C ARG A 69 -6.58 9.97 14.84
N SER A 70 -7.89 9.91 14.80
CA SER A 70 -8.73 9.80 15.99
C SER A 70 -9.86 8.78 15.77
N GLY A 71 -10.76 8.64 16.77
CA GLY A 71 -11.83 7.66 16.72
C GLY A 71 -11.36 6.25 17.09
N THR A 72 -12.18 5.26 16.79
CA THR A 72 -11.95 3.85 17.18
C THR A 72 -10.67 3.27 16.57
N TRP A 73 -10.33 3.67 15.35
CA TRP A 73 -9.23 3.10 14.55
C TRP A 73 -7.98 3.98 14.55
N GLY A 74 -8.07 5.23 15.06
CA GLY A 74 -6.97 6.16 15.05
C GLY A 74 -5.72 5.63 15.77
N ALA A 75 -5.90 5.03 16.96
CA ALA A 75 -4.78 4.48 17.71
C ALA A 75 -4.04 3.34 16.98
N ALA A 76 -4.75 2.57 16.15
CA ALA A 76 -4.17 1.48 15.39
C ALA A 76 -3.39 1.97 14.15
N TYR A 77 -3.92 2.96 13.44
CA TYR A 77 -3.40 3.32 12.11
C TYR A 77 -2.67 4.67 12.03
N ALA A 78 -2.82 5.55 13.04
CA ALA A 78 -2.07 6.80 13.06
C ALA A 78 -0.54 6.65 13.00
N PRO A 79 0.09 5.55 13.48
CA PRO A 79 1.53 5.33 13.26
C PRO A 79 1.95 5.29 11.80
N VAL A 80 1.13 4.78 10.86
CA VAL A 80 1.41 4.83 9.41
C VAL A 80 1.54 6.28 8.95
N ILE A 81 0.57 7.13 9.33
CA ILE A 81 0.60 8.57 9.05
C ILE A 81 1.87 9.20 9.64
N GLY A 82 2.23 8.80 10.85
CA GLY A 82 3.44 9.25 11.53
C GLY A 82 4.72 8.92 10.78
N GLY A 83 4.80 7.75 10.15
CA GLY A 83 5.93 7.36 9.30
C GLY A 83 6.07 8.24 8.06
N VAL A 84 4.95 8.54 7.38
CA VAL A 84 4.93 9.48 6.24
C VAL A 84 5.41 10.86 6.66
N GLU A 85 4.86 11.40 7.75
CA GLU A 85 5.22 12.74 8.25
C GLU A 85 6.68 12.83 8.67
N ALA A 86 7.20 11.82 9.39
CA ALA A 86 8.58 11.79 9.84
C ALA A 86 9.55 11.84 8.67
N TYR A 87 9.31 11.05 7.62
CA TYR A 87 10.18 11.01 6.46
C TYR A 87 10.16 12.32 5.66
N PHE A 88 9.01 12.93 5.44
CA PHE A 88 8.94 14.24 4.78
C PHE A 88 9.63 15.35 5.60
N ARG A 89 9.51 15.31 6.94
CA ARG A 89 10.26 16.24 7.82
C ARG A 89 11.77 16.02 7.73
N TYR A 90 12.21 14.75 7.69
CA TYR A 90 13.59 14.38 7.48
C TYR A 90 14.15 14.93 6.16
N VAL A 91 13.48 14.67 5.04
CA VAL A 91 13.88 15.17 3.71
C VAL A 91 13.93 16.70 3.68
N ASN A 92 12.97 17.38 4.29
CA ASN A 92 12.98 18.83 4.38
C ASN A 92 14.16 19.36 5.21
N ALA A 93 14.49 18.71 6.33
CA ALA A 93 15.50 19.19 7.25
C ALA A 93 16.92 18.87 6.77
N GLU A 94 17.16 17.65 6.30
CA GLU A 94 18.51 17.20 5.98
C GLU A 94 18.88 17.36 4.49
N GLU A 95 17.89 17.31 3.60
CA GLU A 95 18.13 17.39 2.15
C GLU A 95 17.64 18.72 1.55
N GLY A 96 16.97 19.56 2.33
CA GLY A 96 16.45 20.85 1.86
C GLY A 96 15.17 20.73 1.03
N GLY A 97 14.48 19.59 1.09
CA GLY A 97 13.27 19.29 0.33
C GLY A 97 13.55 18.61 -1.01
N VAL A 98 12.63 18.74 -1.96
CA VAL A 98 12.70 18.14 -3.30
C VAL A 98 12.58 19.19 -4.38
N CYS A 99 13.38 19.11 -5.44
CA CYS A 99 13.41 20.09 -6.54
C CYS A 99 13.57 21.55 -6.06
N GLY A 100 14.32 21.76 -4.97
CA GLY A 100 14.51 23.09 -4.35
C GLY A 100 13.28 23.62 -3.62
N ARG A 101 12.31 22.75 -3.28
CA ARG A 101 11.04 23.08 -2.61
C ARG A 101 10.85 22.23 -1.36
N GLN A 102 10.25 22.81 -0.33
CA GLN A 102 9.86 22.08 0.87
C GLN A 102 8.58 21.28 0.62
N ILE A 103 8.50 20.07 1.14
CA ILE A 103 7.27 19.27 1.14
C ILE A 103 6.37 19.79 2.26
N VAL A 104 5.18 20.25 1.91
CA VAL A 104 4.13 20.64 2.87
C VAL A 104 3.07 19.54 2.87
N PHE A 105 3.03 18.74 3.93
CA PHE A 105 2.12 17.61 4.01
C PHE A 105 0.88 17.96 4.83
N LYS A 106 -0.30 17.85 4.23
CA LYS A 106 -1.61 18.15 4.82
C LYS A 106 -2.34 16.86 5.12
N VAL A 107 -2.58 16.56 6.39
CA VAL A 107 -3.33 15.38 6.80
C VAL A 107 -4.68 15.77 7.37
N GLU A 108 -5.74 15.17 6.84
CA GLU A 108 -7.11 15.35 7.32
C GLU A 108 -7.61 14.06 7.99
N ASP A 109 -8.11 14.22 9.22
CA ASP A 109 -8.62 13.10 10.03
C ASP A 109 -10.02 12.69 9.57
N ASP A 110 -10.13 11.55 8.93
CA ASP A 110 -11.40 10.97 8.49
C ASP A 110 -12.02 9.97 9.48
N GLN A 111 -11.33 9.67 10.58
CA GLN A 111 -11.76 8.69 11.59
C GLN A 111 -12.11 7.30 11.01
N TYR A 112 -11.55 6.96 9.84
CA TYR A 112 -11.86 5.74 9.09
C TYR A 112 -13.33 5.64 8.63
N LEU A 113 -13.98 6.79 8.40
CA LEU A 113 -15.39 6.86 8.03
C LEU A 113 -15.56 7.42 6.60
N PRO A 114 -16.27 6.72 5.69
CA PRO A 114 -16.42 7.15 4.29
C PRO A 114 -16.92 8.58 4.13
N ALA A 115 -17.95 8.99 4.89
CA ALA A 115 -18.49 10.35 4.80
C ALA A 115 -17.47 11.43 5.20
N LYS A 116 -16.60 11.13 6.17
CA LYS A 116 -15.53 12.05 6.59
C LYS A 116 -14.37 12.07 5.60
N ALA A 117 -14.06 10.94 4.97
CA ALA A 117 -13.07 10.90 3.89
C ALA A 117 -13.46 11.82 2.74
N VAL A 118 -14.75 11.85 2.36
CA VAL A 118 -15.28 12.79 1.35
C VAL A 118 -15.06 14.24 1.78
N GLU A 119 -15.37 14.59 3.04
CA GLU A 119 -15.15 15.94 3.56
C GLU A 119 -13.65 16.29 3.61
N ALA A 120 -12.81 15.36 4.03
CA ALA A 120 -11.36 15.50 4.12
C ALA A 120 -10.73 15.75 2.73
N VAL A 121 -11.03 14.90 1.76
CA VAL A 121 -10.48 15.02 0.39
C VAL A 121 -11.00 16.30 -0.28
N LYS A 122 -12.27 16.62 -0.13
CA LYS A 122 -12.79 17.90 -0.61
C LYS A 122 -12.02 19.09 -0.05
N LYS A 123 -11.71 19.09 1.24
CA LYS A 123 -10.92 20.14 1.88
C LYS A 123 -9.49 20.21 1.32
N LEU A 124 -8.83 19.07 1.16
CA LEU A 124 -7.50 18.96 0.59
C LEU A 124 -7.45 19.52 -0.85
N LEU A 125 -8.44 19.18 -1.69
CA LEU A 125 -8.46 19.60 -3.08
C LEU A 125 -8.94 21.05 -3.27
N GLU A 126 -10.02 21.45 -2.60
CA GLU A 126 -10.67 22.76 -2.88
C GLU A 126 -10.06 23.91 -2.07
N ARG A 127 -9.63 23.66 -0.83
CA ARG A 127 -9.06 24.68 0.05
C ARG A 127 -7.54 24.67 0.07
N ASP A 128 -6.98 23.51 0.32
CA ASP A 128 -5.53 23.35 0.52
C ASP A 128 -4.80 23.18 -0.82
N LYS A 129 -5.52 22.90 -1.91
CA LYS A 129 -5.01 22.83 -3.29
C LYS A 129 -3.84 21.88 -3.44
N VAL A 130 -3.94 20.68 -2.89
CA VAL A 130 -2.84 19.70 -2.92
C VAL A 130 -2.51 19.25 -4.33
N PHE A 131 -1.22 18.99 -4.59
CA PHE A 131 -0.70 18.50 -5.85
C PHE A 131 -1.11 17.04 -6.10
N ALA A 132 -1.00 16.21 -5.05
CA ALA A 132 -1.35 14.79 -5.06
C ALA A 132 -1.91 14.36 -3.70
N ILE A 133 -2.68 13.29 -3.69
CA ILE A 133 -3.00 12.52 -2.48
C ILE A 133 -1.96 11.41 -2.35
N VAL A 134 -1.41 11.24 -1.15
CA VAL A 134 -0.39 10.24 -0.83
C VAL A 134 -0.84 9.43 0.37
N ALA A 135 -0.76 8.11 0.26
CA ALA A 135 -1.08 7.18 1.33
C ALA A 135 -2.53 7.28 1.86
N GLY A 136 -3.51 7.64 1.00
CA GLY A 136 -4.93 7.65 1.37
C GLY A 136 -5.35 6.31 1.96
N MET A 137 -5.99 6.31 3.16
CA MET A 137 -6.09 5.11 3.96
C MET A 137 -7.49 4.56 4.11
N GLY A 138 -7.58 3.22 4.04
CA GLY A 138 -8.76 2.44 4.42
C GLY A 138 -9.71 2.15 3.27
N THR A 139 -10.07 0.87 3.10
CA THR A 139 -10.84 0.40 1.94
C THR A 139 -12.18 1.12 1.78
N ALA A 140 -13.02 1.12 2.79
CA ALA A 140 -14.33 1.76 2.73
C ALA A 140 -14.23 3.29 2.64
N ALA A 141 -13.29 3.91 3.40
CA ALA A 141 -13.10 5.36 3.40
C ALA A 141 -12.58 5.84 2.04
N HIS A 142 -11.53 5.19 1.51
CA HIS A 142 -10.92 5.56 0.24
C HIS A 142 -11.84 5.30 -0.97
N SER A 143 -12.65 4.22 -0.92
CA SER A 143 -13.66 3.94 -1.97
C SER A 143 -14.64 5.09 -2.20
N ALA A 144 -14.91 5.88 -1.16
CA ALA A 144 -15.85 7.01 -1.26
C ALA A 144 -15.27 8.22 -2.00
N VAL A 145 -13.97 8.27 -2.26
CA VAL A 145 -13.26 9.40 -2.88
C VAL A 145 -12.49 9.03 -4.14
N TRP A 146 -12.23 7.75 -4.35
CA TRP A 146 -11.37 7.23 -5.41
C TRP A 146 -11.78 7.64 -6.83
N GLU A 147 -13.08 7.50 -7.17
CA GLU A 147 -13.58 7.89 -8.50
C GLU A 147 -13.45 9.40 -8.72
N ASP A 148 -13.78 10.24 -7.72
CA ASP A 148 -13.64 11.70 -7.80
C ASP A 148 -12.17 12.13 -8.00
N LEU A 149 -11.21 11.47 -7.35
CA LEU A 149 -9.78 11.72 -7.53
C LEU A 149 -9.35 11.42 -8.98
N ASN A 150 -9.76 10.27 -9.51
CA ASN A 150 -9.46 9.89 -10.90
C ASN A 150 -10.14 10.81 -11.92
N GLU A 151 -11.41 11.16 -11.74
CA GLU A 151 -12.13 12.09 -12.61
C GLU A 151 -11.50 13.49 -12.65
N ARG A 152 -10.91 13.93 -11.54
CA ARG A 152 -10.20 15.23 -11.43
C ARG A 152 -8.75 15.19 -11.90
N GLY A 153 -8.22 14.04 -12.27
CA GLY A 153 -6.81 13.87 -12.64
C GLY A 153 -5.86 14.22 -11.49
N VAL A 154 -6.19 13.78 -10.27
CA VAL A 154 -5.35 13.97 -9.09
C VAL A 154 -4.57 12.69 -8.85
N PRO A 155 -3.21 12.71 -8.86
CA PRO A 155 -2.41 11.55 -8.49
C PRO A 155 -2.79 11.07 -7.09
N ASP A 156 -3.14 9.79 -7.00
CA ASP A 156 -3.59 9.10 -5.80
C ASP A 156 -2.63 7.95 -5.55
N LEU A 157 -1.55 8.28 -4.86
CA LEU A 157 -0.35 7.46 -4.79
C LEU A 157 -0.27 6.68 -3.49
N TRP A 158 0.15 5.44 -3.62
CA TRP A 158 0.46 4.55 -2.50
C TRP A 158 -0.73 4.35 -1.58
N ILE A 159 -1.91 4.07 -2.17
CA ILE A 159 -3.15 3.83 -1.42
C ILE A 159 -2.91 2.78 -0.34
N MET A 160 -3.19 3.14 0.93
CA MET A 160 -3.05 2.27 2.10
C MET A 160 -4.28 1.36 2.26
N SER A 161 -4.48 0.52 1.26
CA SER A 161 -5.50 -0.52 1.19
C SER A 161 -5.14 -1.50 0.09
N GLY A 162 -5.28 -2.79 0.35
CA GLY A 162 -5.02 -3.86 -0.61
C GLY A 162 -6.27 -4.29 -1.39
N ALA A 163 -7.33 -3.49 -1.46
CA ALA A 163 -8.52 -3.90 -2.22
C ALA A 163 -8.19 -4.13 -3.69
N HIS A 164 -8.58 -5.28 -4.20
CA HIS A 164 -8.26 -5.76 -5.55
C HIS A 164 -8.57 -4.74 -6.66
N LYS A 165 -9.61 -3.95 -6.48
CA LYS A 165 -10.07 -2.97 -7.47
C LYS A 165 -9.07 -1.84 -7.78
N TRP A 166 -8.14 -1.51 -6.87
CA TRP A 166 -7.25 -0.36 -7.05
C TRP A 166 -6.30 -0.50 -8.23
N ALA A 167 -5.86 -1.74 -8.52
CA ALA A 167 -4.97 -2.07 -9.63
C ALA A 167 -5.63 -2.89 -10.75
N ALA A 168 -6.93 -3.23 -10.62
CA ALA A 168 -7.62 -4.12 -11.55
C ALA A 168 -7.83 -3.52 -12.95
N ASP A 169 -7.94 -2.20 -13.08
CA ASP A 169 -8.19 -1.51 -14.35
C ASP A 169 -7.41 -0.18 -14.41
N PRO A 170 -6.08 -0.23 -14.59
CA PRO A 170 -5.23 0.97 -14.67
C PRO A 170 -5.60 1.88 -15.85
N GLU A 171 -6.14 1.33 -16.95
CA GLU A 171 -6.56 2.11 -18.11
C GLU A 171 -7.75 3.01 -17.78
N LYS A 172 -8.68 2.53 -16.96
CA LYS A 172 -9.84 3.30 -16.48
C LYS A 172 -9.48 4.25 -15.34
N TYR A 173 -8.56 3.83 -14.47
CA TYR A 173 -8.17 4.56 -13.27
C TYR A 173 -6.66 4.88 -13.27
N PRO A 174 -6.19 5.68 -14.24
CA PRO A 174 -4.75 5.89 -14.47
C PRO A 174 -4.05 6.71 -13.38
N TRP A 175 -4.79 7.32 -12.47
CA TRP A 175 -4.25 8.18 -11.42
C TRP A 175 -4.05 7.47 -10.06
N SER A 176 -4.48 6.21 -9.93
CA SER A 176 -4.45 5.47 -8.68
C SER A 176 -3.39 4.39 -8.67
N VAL A 177 -2.52 4.42 -7.67
CA VAL A 177 -1.46 3.42 -7.48
C VAL A 177 -1.52 2.91 -6.03
N PRO A 178 -1.97 1.67 -5.78
CA PRO A 178 -1.94 1.06 -4.47
C PRO A 178 -0.51 0.72 -4.03
N PHE A 179 -0.27 0.73 -2.72
CA PHE A 179 0.99 0.29 -2.14
C PHE A 179 0.90 -1.09 -1.50
N LEU A 180 -0.18 -1.34 -0.76
CA LEU A 180 -0.31 -2.57 0.00
C LEU A 180 -0.58 -3.78 -0.90
N PRO A 181 -0.14 -4.99 -0.49
CA PRO A 181 -0.45 -6.23 -1.20
C PRO A 181 -1.96 -6.42 -1.41
N ASP A 182 -2.31 -7.06 -2.52
CA ASP A 182 -3.70 -7.34 -2.89
C ASP A 182 -4.34 -8.36 -1.92
N TYR A 183 -5.48 -8.02 -1.35
CA TYR A 183 -6.22 -8.85 -0.39
C TYR A 183 -6.75 -10.17 -0.98
N TYR A 184 -7.12 -10.17 -2.27
CA TYR A 184 -7.51 -11.41 -2.95
C TYR A 184 -6.32 -12.36 -3.05
N VAL A 185 -5.16 -11.83 -3.34
CA VAL A 185 -3.92 -12.60 -3.42
C VAL A 185 -3.51 -13.11 -2.04
N GLU A 186 -3.58 -12.27 -1.00
CA GLU A 186 -3.35 -12.69 0.38
C GLU A 186 -4.25 -13.87 0.77
N GLY A 187 -5.57 -13.74 0.56
CA GLY A 187 -6.52 -14.80 0.82
C GLY A 187 -6.18 -16.10 0.07
N THR A 188 -5.74 -15.99 -1.20
CA THR A 188 -5.32 -17.13 -2.02
C THR A 188 -4.08 -17.82 -1.43
N ILE A 189 -3.09 -17.05 -1.00
CA ILE A 189 -1.87 -17.59 -0.36
C ILE A 189 -2.24 -18.34 0.93
N VAL A 190 -3.06 -17.72 1.79
CA VAL A 190 -3.53 -18.33 3.05
C VAL A 190 -4.29 -19.62 2.78
N GLY A 191 -5.21 -19.63 1.81
CA GLY A 191 -5.99 -20.81 1.44
C GLY A 191 -5.10 -21.96 0.95
N LYS A 192 -4.13 -21.69 0.07
CA LYS A 192 -3.16 -22.67 -0.41
C LYS A 192 -2.33 -23.23 0.75
N TYR A 193 -1.80 -22.35 1.62
CA TYR A 193 -1.01 -22.77 2.77
C TYR A 193 -1.82 -23.69 3.70
N ILE A 194 -3.08 -23.37 3.99
CA ILE A 194 -3.96 -24.21 4.81
C ILE A 194 -4.14 -25.58 4.14
N SER A 195 -4.40 -25.63 2.84
CA SER A 195 -4.64 -26.86 2.11
C SER A 195 -3.39 -27.77 2.01
N GLU A 196 -2.22 -27.20 1.98
CA GLU A 196 -0.95 -27.91 1.92
C GLU A 196 -0.48 -28.39 3.30
N ASN A 197 -0.65 -27.57 4.34
CA ASN A 197 -0.06 -27.80 5.65
C ASN A 197 -1.05 -28.28 6.72
N MET A 198 -2.35 -28.11 6.49
CA MET A 198 -3.44 -28.42 7.44
C MET A 198 -4.59 -29.20 6.78
N PRO A 199 -4.32 -30.24 5.98
CA PRO A 199 -5.38 -31.00 5.31
C PRO A 199 -6.31 -31.65 6.35
N GLY A 200 -7.61 -31.68 6.03
CA GLY A 200 -8.65 -32.21 6.91
C GLY A 200 -9.19 -31.24 7.94
N LYS A 201 -8.58 -30.06 8.10
CA LYS A 201 -9.06 -29.04 9.04
C LYS A 201 -10.26 -28.28 8.47
N LYS A 202 -11.22 -27.99 9.34
CA LYS A 202 -12.37 -27.13 9.06
C LYS A 202 -11.99 -25.67 9.21
N VAL A 203 -12.27 -24.87 8.18
CA VAL A 203 -11.90 -23.46 8.09
C VAL A 203 -13.12 -22.58 8.37
N GLY A 204 -12.92 -21.51 9.13
CA GLY A 204 -13.88 -20.43 9.27
C GLY A 204 -13.22 -19.09 8.93
N ILE A 205 -14.02 -18.09 8.58
CA ILE A 205 -13.55 -16.72 8.37
C ILE A 205 -14.40 -15.72 9.15
N LEU A 206 -13.73 -14.75 9.80
CA LEU A 206 -14.32 -13.50 10.28
C LEU A 206 -13.81 -12.37 9.39
N ARG A 207 -14.72 -11.58 8.81
CA ARG A 207 -14.33 -10.50 7.90
C ARG A 207 -15.12 -9.21 8.13
N GLU A 208 -14.52 -8.08 7.82
CA GLU A 208 -15.24 -6.83 7.71
C GLU A 208 -16.23 -6.89 6.55
N ASN A 209 -17.41 -6.30 6.70
CA ASN A 209 -18.40 -6.19 5.63
C ASN A 209 -18.05 -5.01 4.70
N SER A 210 -17.02 -5.21 3.90
CA SER A 210 -16.49 -4.26 2.93
C SER A 210 -15.79 -5.00 1.78
N ASP A 211 -15.36 -4.29 0.75
CA ASP A 211 -14.57 -4.86 -0.36
C ASP A 211 -13.32 -5.61 0.16
N TRP A 212 -12.66 -5.12 1.21
CA TRP A 212 -11.57 -5.83 1.86
C TRP A 212 -11.94 -7.25 2.28
N GLY A 213 -12.98 -7.37 3.10
CA GLY A 213 -13.39 -8.68 3.59
C GLY A 213 -13.91 -9.61 2.49
N GLU A 214 -14.53 -9.05 1.43
CA GLU A 214 -14.97 -9.82 0.26
C GLU A 214 -13.78 -10.32 -0.56
N ASP A 215 -12.75 -9.49 -0.77
CA ASP A 215 -11.54 -9.86 -1.51
C ASP A 215 -10.79 -11.00 -0.79
N VAL A 216 -10.56 -10.88 0.53
CA VAL A 216 -9.91 -11.96 1.31
C VAL A 216 -10.74 -13.25 1.27
N LEU A 217 -12.07 -13.16 1.39
CA LEU A 217 -12.95 -14.34 1.30
C LEU A 217 -12.89 -14.99 -0.08
N ALA A 218 -12.94 -14.20 -1.14
CA ALA A 218 -12.84 -14.70 -2.50
C ALA A 218 -11.48 -15.36 -2.76
N GLY A 219 -10.40 -14.74 -2.30
CA GLY A 219 -9.06 -15.30 -2.35
C GLY A 219 -8.94 -16.60 -1.54
N LEU A 220 -9.45 -16.63 -0.31
CA LEU A 220 -9.44 -17.83 0.53
C LEU A 220 -10.16 -19.00 -0.17
N LYS A 221 -11.33 -18.75 -0.77
CA LYS A 221 -12.07 -19.76 -1.53
C LYS A 221 -11.29 -20.22 -2.77
N ASN A 222 -10.56 -19.33 -3.43
CA ASN A 222 -9.70 -19.67 -4.57
C ASN A 222 -8.48 -20.52 -4.17
N GLY A 223 -7.90 -20.25 -3.00
CA GLY A 223 -6.72 -20.96 -2.51
C GLY A 223 -7.02 -22.30 -1.82
N LEU A 224 -8.20 -22.44 -1.19
CA LEU A 224 -8.60 -23.68 -0.53
C LEU A 224 -8.88 -24.79 -1.55
N ASP A 225 -8.29 -25.96 -1.30
CA ASP A 225 -8.63 -27.21 -1.99
C ASP A 225 -9.85 -27.85 -1.32
N PRO A 226 -11.02 -27.88 -1.96
CA PRO A 226 -12.25 -28.40 -1.35
C PRO A 226 -12.21 -29.91 -1.05
N ASP A 227 -11.29 -30.65 -1.65
CA ASP A 227 -11.08 -32.08 -1.34
C ASP A 227 -10.27 -32.26 -0.04
N LYS A 228 -9.59 -31.22 0.43
CA LYS A 228 -8.77 -31.24 1.65
C LYS A 228 -9.39 -30.48 2.81
N ASN A 229 -10.02 -29.34 2.56
CA ASN A 229 -10.53 -28.47 3.61
C ASN A 229 -11.94 -27.97 3.30
N GLU A 230 -12.78 -27.93 4.32
CA GLU A 230 -14.14 -27.40 4.23
C GLU A 230 -14.21 -26.00 4.86
N LEU A 231 -14.72 -25.01 4.13
CA LEU A 231 -15.08 -23.70 4.68
C LEU A 231 -16.44 -23.81 5.37
N VAL A 232 -16.44 -24.01 6.69
CA VAL A 232 -17.65 -24.34 7.47
C VAL A 232 -18.43 -23.14 7.98
N SER A 233 -17.80 -21.94 8.00
CA SER A 233 -18.47 -20.73 8.53
C SER A 233 -17.88 -19.47 7.94
N GLU A 234 -18.73 -18.60 7.42
CA GLU A 234 -18.43 -17.25 6.96
C GLU A 234 -19.17 -16.27 7.86
N GLN A 235 -18.43 -15.45 8.59
CA GLN A 235 -18.99 -14.46 9.51
C GLN A 235 -18.50 -13.08 9.12
N SER A 236 -19.40 -12.09 9.14
CA SER A 236 -19.04 -10.70 8.90
C SER A 236 -19.40 -9.80 10.08
N TYR A 237 -18.76 -8.66 10.15
CA TYR A 237 -19.07 -7.58 11.08
C TYR A 237 -19.05 -6.22 10.38
N GLU A 238 -19.80 -5.26 10.93
CA GLU A 238 -19.79 -3.87 10.47
C GLU A 238 -18.76 -3.05 11.27
N LEU A 239 -18.17 -2.02 10.64
CA LEU A 239 -17.25 -1.11 11.34
C LEU A 239 -17.84 -0.46 12.60
N THR A 240 -19.17 -0.40 12.69
CA THR A 240 -19.91 0.14 13.83
C THR A 240 -20.24 -0.89 14.91
N ASP A 241 -19.92 -2.17 14.69
CA ASP A 241 -20.19 -3.21 15.66
C ASP A 241 -19.26 -3.09 16.88
N ILE A 242 -19.86 -3.02 18.07
CA ILE A 242 -19.12 -2.91 19.33
C ILE A 242 -18.58 -4.29 19.76
N SER A 243 -19.17 -5.38 19.28
CA SER A 243 -18.85 -6.74 19.71
C SER A 243 -19.10 -7.77 18.62
N ILE A 244 -18.13 -8.66 18.47
CA ILE A 244 -18.17 -9.80 17.53
C ILE A 244 -18.45 -11.15 18.21
N ARG A 245 -18.99 -11.13 19.44
CA ARG A 245 -19.22 -12.38 20.22
C ARG A 245 -20.14 -13.38 19.53
N SER A 246 -21.16 -12.90 18.82
CA SER A 246 -22.07 -13.76 18.05
C SER A 246 -21.35 -14.46 16.91
N GLN A 247 -20.51 -13.75 16.20
CA GLN A 247 -19.70 -14.29 15.11
C GLN A 247 -18.70 -15.35 15.63
N VAL A 248 -18.00 -15.05 16.74
CA VAL A 248 -17.06 -16.00 17.37
C VAL A 248 -17.77 -17.27 17.84
N ASN A 249 -18.96 -17.15 18.46
CA ASN A 249 -19.76 -18.33 18.82
C ASN A 249 -20.20 -19.13 17.59
N SER A 250 -20.57 -18.47 16.49
CA SER A 250 -20.95 -19.14 15.24
C SER A 250 -19.79 -19.94 14.65
N LEU A 251 -18.59 -19.35 14.60
CA LEU A 251 -17.36 -20.02 14.15
C LEU A 251 -17.06 -21.28 15.00
N LYS A 252 -17.09 -21.13 16.33
CA LYS A 252 -16.88 -22.24 17.26
C LYS A 252 -17.92 -23.34 17.07
N ASN A 253 -19.21 -22.99 16.99
CA ASN A 253 -20.31 -23.95 16.86
C ASN A 253 -20.29 -24.67 15.50
N ALA A 254 -19.79 -24.06 14.45
CA ALA A 254 -19.54 -24.69 13.17
C ALA A 254 -18.35 -25.67 13.21
N GLY A 255 -17.58 -25.67 14.30
CA GLY A 255 -16.45 -26.56 14.51
C GLY A 255 -15.21 -26.13 13.73
N ALA A 256 -15.04 -24.84 13.46
CA ALA A 256 -13.83 -24.34 12.83
C ALA A 256 -12.59 -24.66 13.68
N GLU A 257 -11.57 -25.20 13.05
CA GLU A 257 -10.26 -25.55 13.63
C GLU A 257 -9.17 -24.61 13.17
N VAL A 258 -9.41 -23.91 12.05
CA VAL A 258 -8.61 -22.81 11.52
C VAL A 258 -9.53 -21.62 11.33
N VAL A 259 -9.11 -20.43 11.72
CA VAL A 259 -9.88 -19.19 11.55
C VAL A 259 -9.02 -18.15 10.85
N VAL A 260 -9.52 -17.66 9.73
CA VAL A 260 -8.95 -16.52 9.02
C VAL A 260 -9.65 -15.24 9.48
N SER A 261 -8.91 -14.21 9.82
CA SER A 261 -9.43 -12.91 10.28
C SER A 261 -9.05 -11.82 9.28
N ALA A 262 -9.97 -11.47 8.38
CA ALA A 262 -9.90 -10.29 7.55
C ALA A 262 -10.50 -9.10 8.32
N SER A 263 -9.78 -8.66 9.34
CA SER A 263 -10.22 -7.61 10.25
C SER A 263 -9.05 -6.78 10.78
N ASN A 264 -9.35 -5.55 11.17
CA ASN A 264 -8.37 -4.63 11.74
C ASN A 264 -7.84 -5.11 13.11
N PRO A 265 -6.68 -4.60 13.58
CA PRO A 265 -5.99 -5.11 14.75
C PRO A 265 -6.83 -5.20 16.03
N PRO A 266 -7.64 -4.19 16.43
CA PRO A 266 -8.50 -4.32 17.59
C PRO A 266 -9.55 -5.45 17.49
N THR A 267 -10.12 -5.66 16.29
CA THR A 267 -11.14 -6.71 16.07
C THR A 267 -10.50 -8.09 16.04
N SER A 268 -9.35 -8.27 15.38
CA SER A 268 -8.59 -9.53 15.42
C SER A 268 -8.19 -9.90 16.85
N ALA A 269 -7.73 -8.94 17.63
CA ALA A 269 -7.42 -9.16 19.04
C ALA A 269 -8.68 -9.53 19.86
N GLN A 270 -9.83 -8.91 19.57
CA GLN A 270 -11.10 -9.26 20.21
C GLN A 270 -11.53 -10.71 19.85
N LEU A 271 -11.35 -11.13 18.59
CA LEU A 271 -11.60 -12.51 18.16
C LEU A 271 -10.76 -13.51 18.98
N ILE A 272 -9.46 -13.28 19.06
CA ILE A 272 -8.51 -14.16 19.77
C ILE A 272 -8.87 -14.25 21.28
N LYS A 273 -9.09 -13.10 21.93
CA LYS A 273 -9.49 -13.04 23.34
C LYS A 273 -10.83 -13.73 23.61
N GLU A 274 -11.81 -13.55 22.75
CA GLU A 274 -13.11 -14.16 22.93
C GLU A 274 -13.06 -15.68 22.69
N ALA A 275 -12.24 -16.15 21.77
CA ALA A 275 -11.98 -17.58 21.56
C ALA A 275 -11.35 -18.22 22.80
N ASP A 276 -10.33 -17.59 23.39
CA ASP A 276 -9.70 -18.05 24.62
C ASP A 276 -10.70 -18.08 25.79
N ARG A 277 -11.49 -17.01 25.97
CA ARG A 277 -12.56 -16.96 26.99
C ARG A 277 -13.56 -18.13 26.86
N LEU A 278 -13.77 -18.63 25.65
CA LEU A 278 -14.63 -19.78 25.38
C LEU A 278 -13.91 -21.12 25.51
N GLY A 279 -12.61 -21.15 25.86
CA GLY A 279 -11.77 -22.34 25.87
C GLY A 279 -11.66 -22.99 24.48
N TRP A 280 -11.64 -22.18 23.43
CA TRP A 280 -11.54 -22.61 22.03
C TRP A 280 -10.30 -21.99 21.40
N HIS A 281 -9.38 -22.83 20.93
CA HIS A 281 -8.06 -22.44 20.45
C HIS A 281 -7.82 -22.98 19.02
N PRO A 282 -8.49 -22.41 18.00
CA PRO A 282 -8.19 -22.75 16.61
C PRO A 282 -6.83 -22.17 16.20
N GLN A 283 -6.28 -22.65 15.09
CA GLN A 283 -5.18 -21.93 14.43
C GLN A 283 -5.71 -20.62 13.84
N PHE A 284 -5.14 -19.50 14.22
CA PHE A 284 -5.49 -18.20 13.65
C PHE A 284 -4.53 -17.80 12.53
N PHE A 285 -5.12 -17.32 11.44
CA PHE A 285 -4.48 -16.51 10.42
C PHE A 285 -5.10 -15.11 10.48
N VAL A 286 -4.30 -14.10 10.67
CA VAL A 286 -4.75 -12.71 10.67
C VAL A 286 -4.18 -12.01 9.45
N ASP A 287 -4.97 -11.15 8.82
CA ASP A 287 -4.59 -10.34 7.68
C ASP A 287 -3.29 -9.54 7.96
N TYR A 288 -2.49 -9.28 6.94
CA TYR A 288 -1.18 -8.63 7.08
C TYR A 288 -1.23 -7.26 7.76
N VAL A 289 -2.37 -6.56 7.73
CA VAL A 289 -2.57 -5.32 8.50
C VAL A 289 -2.51 -5.52 10.02
N ASN A 290 -2.35 -6.75 10.49
CA ASN A 290 -2.15 -7.10 11.89
C ASN A 290 -0.69 -7.44 12.22
N SER A 291 0.24 -7.24 11.31
CA SER A 291 1.65 -7.60 11.47
C SER A 291 2.46 -6.64 12.35
N ASP A 292 1.85 -5.59 12.89
CA ASP A 292 2.54 -4.67 13.80
C ASP A 292 2.64 -5.25 15.23
N PRO A 293 3.76 -5.01 15.95
CA PRO A 293 3.94 -5.42 17.35
C PRO A 293 2.84 -4.99 18.32
N MET A 294 2.06 -3.96 17.98
CA MET A 294 0.92 -3.55 18.82
C MET A 294 -0.13 -4.65 19.00
N MET A 295 -0.17 -5.65 18.14
CA MET A 295 -1.05 -6.81 18.31
C MET A 295 -0.77 -7.54 19.63
N PHE A 296 0.49 -7.62 20.06
CA PHE A 296 0.87 -8.21 21.35
C PHE A 296 0.39 -7.38 22.55
N LEU A 297 0.15 -6.06 22.35
CA LEU A 297 -0.49 -5.21 23.36
C LEU A 297 -2.00 -5.37 23.36
N TYR A 298 -2.62 -5.57 22.20
CA TYR A 298 -4.06 -5.75 22.08
C TYR A 298 -4.52 -7.12 22.57
N ALA A 299 -3.84 -8.21 22.18
CA ALA A 299 -4.26 -9.58 22.50
C ALA A 299 -3.53 -10.21 23.68
N SER A 300 -2.34 -9.84 24.00
CA SER A 300 -1.28 -10.35 24.85
C SER A 300 -0.35 -11.35 24.11
N PRO A 301 0.96 -11.39 24.50
CA PRO A 301 1.91 -12.30 23.86
C PRO A 301 1.49 -13.78 23.93
N GLU A 302 0.96 -14.21 25.06
CA GLU A 302 0.55 -15.61 25.29
C GLU A 302 -0.60 -16.04 24.37
N LEU A 303 -1.56 -15.14 24.10
CA LEU A 303 -2.69 -15.44 23.22
C LEU A 303 -2.32 -15.33 21.74
N MET A 304 -1.27 -14.59 21.44
CA MET A 304 -0.73 -14.46 20.07
C MET A 304 0.14 -15.65 19.67
N GLU A 305 0.64 -16.46 20.61
CA GLU A 305 1.55 -17.56 20.30
C GLU A 305 1.01 -18.48 19.20
N GLY A 306 1.76 -18.62 18.10
CA GLY A 306 1.41 -19.42 16.94
C GLY A 306 0.45 -18.78 15.96
N VAL A 307 -0.04 -17.56 16.18
CA VAL A 307 -0.83 -16.79 15.19
C VAL A 307 0.03 -16.53 13.95
N ILE A 308 -0.55 -16.68 12.76
CA ILE A 308 0.15 -16.52 11.48
C ILE A 308 -0.40 -15.29 10.75
N THR A 309 0.49 -14.57 10.07
CA THR A 309 0.19 -13.47 9.15
C THR A 309 1.21 -13.44 8.01
N LEU A 310 1.19 -12.39 7.19
CA LEU A 310 2.14 -12.16 6.09
C LEU A 310 2.71 -10.73 6.19
N GLN A 311 3.88 -10.50 5.59
CA GLN A 311 4.49 -9.18 5.46
C GLN A 311 5.58 -9.21 4.38
N GLY A 312 5.88 -8.05 3.77
CA GLY A 312 6.99 -7.86 2.84
C GLY A 312 8.18 -7.14 3.46
N ASN A 313 7.95 -6.33 4.48
CA ASN A 313 8.92 -5.41 5.06
C ASN A 313 9.86 -6.07 6.07
N LYS A 314 11.04 -5.49 6.29
CA LYS A 314 11.87 -5.76 7.46
C LYS A 314 11.11 -5.47 8.75
N LEU A 315 11.40 -6.22 9.80
CA LEU A 315 10.71 -6.04 11.07
C LEU A 315 11.38 -4.94 11.91
N SER A 316 10.59 -4.08 12.49
CA SER A 316 11.08 -2.91 13.24
C SER A 316 11.97 -3.24 14.44
N HIS A 317 11.94 -4.48 14.94
CA HIS A 317 12.82 -4.93 16.02
C HIS A 317 14.20 -5.43 15.53
N TRP A 318 14.46 -5.47 14.22
CA TRP A 318 15.79 -5.83 13.66
C TRP A 318 16.77 -4.65 13.73
N THR A 319 16.99 -4.12 14.92
CA THR A 319 17.77 -2.90 15.14
C THR A 319 19.26 -3.01 14.75
N ASP A 320 19.77 -4.22 14.51
CA ASP A 320 21.12 -4.46 13.98
C ASP A 320 21.17 -4.33 12.44
N ASP A 321 20.02 -4.31 11.75
CA ASP A 321 19.94 -4.01 10.32
C ASP A 321 20.12 -2.50 10.13
N PRO A 322 21.03 -2.04 9.24
CA PRO A 322 21.34 -0.62 9.10
C PRO A 322 20.15 0.22 8.61
N ASP A 323 19.27 -0.34 7.77
CA ASP A 323 18.13 0.39 7.23
C ASP A 323 17.03 0.54 8.31
N VAL A 324 16.84 -0.50 9.13
CA VAL A 324 15.94 -0.45 10.30
C VAL A 324 16.49 0.51 11.35
N ALA A 325 17.81 0.52 11.61
CA ALA A 325 18.44 1.46 12.52
C ALA A 325 18.25 2.92 12.04
N GLU A 326 18.36 3.17 10.74
CA GLU A 326 18.09 4.48 10.15
C GLU A 326 16.61 4.86 10.27
N HIS A 327 15.68 3.93 10.05
CA HIS A 327 14.26 4.15 10.33
C HIS A 327 14.04 4.59 11.78
N HIS A 328 14.66 3.91 12.75
CA HIS A 328 14.57 4.30 14.16
C HIS A 328 15.13 5.70 14.40
N ARG A 329 16.26 6.07 13.75
CA ARG A 329 16.82 7.44 13.85
C ARG A 329 15.82 8.47 13.35
N ILE A 330 15.26 8.26 12.15
CA ILE A 330 14.27 9.16 11.55
C ILE A 330 13.05 9.31 12.45
N MET A 331 12.50 8.21 12.95
CA MET A 331 11.34 8.27 13.84
C MET A 331 11.65 8.97 15.16
N ASN A 332 12.85 8.79 15.74
CA ASN A 332 13.24 9.44 16.98
C ASN A 332 13.48 10.96 16.84
N GLU A 333 14.00 11.41 15.69
CA GLU A 333 14.36 12.81 15.45
C GLU A 333 13.22 13.63 14.85
N TYR A 334 12.40 13.00 13.99
CA TYR A 334 11.37 13.68 13.18
C TYR A 334 9.95 13.16 13.40
N GLY A 335 9.78 12.01 14.08
CA GLY A 335 8.49 11.36 14.27
C GLY A 335 7.78 11.74 15.57
N ASP A 336 6.47 11.58 15.57
CA ASP A 336 5.60 11.74 16.75
C ASP A 336 5.18 10.37 17.35
N TYR A 337 5.60 9.26 16.71
CA TYR A 337 5.27 7.87 17.09
C TYR A 337 6.55 7.06 17.27
N PRO A 338 6.55 6.05 18.15
CA PRO A 338 7.67 5.11 18.23
C PRO A 338 7.83 4.35 16.91
N ALA A 339 9.06 3.96 16.58
CA ALA A 339 9.33 3.10 15.44
C ALA A 339 8.60 1.76 15.59
N GLY A 340 7.93 1.32 14.55
CA GLY A 340 7.14 0.09 14.46
C GLY A 340 6.96 -0.34 13.01
N ASN A 341 6.36 -1.50 12.77
CA ASN A 341 6.16 -1.97 11.39
C ASN A 341 5.24 -1.03 10.60
N PHE A 342 4.24 -0.43 11.24
CA PHE A 342 3.37 0.54 10.58
C PHE A 342 4.08 1.86 10.23
N THR A 343 5.02 2.31 11.06
CA THR A 343 5.81 3.49 10.70
C THR A 343 6.79 3.21 9.56
N ILE A 344 7.27 1.96 9.42
CA ILE A 344 8.04 1.50 8.24
C ILE A 344 7.19 1.65 6.97
N VAL A 345 5.98 1.07 6.95
CA VAL A 345 5.07 1.15 5.81
C VAL A 345 4.78 2.61 5.39
N GLY A 346 4.55 3.48 6.39
CA GLY A 346 4.37 4.91 6.13
C GLY A 346 5.61 5.58 5.56
N GLN A 347 6.79 5.26 6.08
CA GLN A 347 8.05 5.80 5.57
C GLN A 347 8.31 5.39 4.13
N GLU A 348 8.00 4.15 3.75
CA GLU A 348 8.20 3.66 2.39
C GLU A 348 7.31 4.37 1.37
N ALA A 349 6.05 4.63 1.70
CA ALA A 349 5.19 5.43 0.84
C ALA A 349 5.72 6.86 0.65
N ALA A 350 6.27 7.45 1.71
CA ALA A 350 6.90 8.76 1.63
C ALA A 350 8.19 8.74 0.80
N LEU A 351 9.01 7.69 0.95
CA LEU A 351 10.23 7.49 0.19
C LEU A 351 9.93 7.36 -1.31
N LEU A 352 8.98 6.53 -1.68
CA LEU A 352 8.53 6.38 -3.08
C LEU A 352 7.99 7.70 -3.64
N THR A 353 7.27 8.49 -2.83
CA THR A 353 6.78 9.81 -3.23
C THR A 353 7.94 10.76 -3.52
N VAL A 354 8.93 10.81 -2.62
CA VAL A 354 10.12 11.66 -2.77
C VAL A 354 10.92 11.27 -4.01
N GLU A 355 11.09 9.97 -4.23
CA GLU A 355 11.81 9.46 -5.40
C GLU A 355 11.08 9.78 -6.70
N ALA A 356 9.76 9.60 -6.76
CA ALA A 356 8.95 10.00 -7.92
C ALA A 356 9.06 11.51 -8.19
N LEU A 357 8.98 12.35 -7.14
CA LEU A 357 9.14 13.79 -7.26
C LEU A 357 10.53 14.19 -7.75
N ARG A 358 11.61 13.53 -7.30
CA ARG A 358 12.98 13.77 -7.77
C ARG A 358 13.13 13.55 -9.28
N ARG A 359 12.46 12.52 -9.79
CA ARG A 359 12.45 12.18 -11.23
C ARG A 359 11.66 13.18 -12.07
N THR A 360 10.82 14.01 -11.45
CA THR A 360 9.95 14.99 -12.13
C THR A 360 10.39 16.44 -11.96
N CYS A 361 11.58 16.73 -11.42
CA CYS A 361 11.98 18.10 -11.13
C CYS A 361 11.91 19.05 -12.34
N ASP A 362 12.16 18.56 -13.53
CA ASP A 362 12.10 19.33 -14.79
C ASP A 362 10.68 19.38 -15.39
N ASN A 363 9.73 18.58 -14.86
CA ASN A 363 8.34 18.50 -15.33
C ASN A 363 7.38 18.28 -14.16
N LEU A 364 7.33 19.21 -13.20
CA LEU A 364 6.45 19.13 -12.01
C LEU A 364 4.99 19.40 -12.40
N THR A 365 4.41 18.44 -13.14
CA THR A 365 2.98 18.35 -13.45
C THR A 365 2.43 17.05 -12.88
N ARG A 366 1.10 16.93 -12.76
CA ARG A 366 0.47 15.69 -12.30
C ARG A 366 0.74 14.53 -13.25
N GLU A 367 0.71 14.78 -14.55
CA GLU A 367 1.06 13.82 -15.59
C GLU A 367 2.54 13.39 -15.48
N GLY A 368 3.46 14.37 -15.32
CA GLY A 368 4.89 14.08 -15.14
C GLY A 368 5.15 13.25 -13.88
N LEU A 369 4.41 13.47 -12.79
CA LEU A 369 4.51 12.63 -11.60
C LEU A 369 4.06 11.19 -11.87
N MET A 370 2.96 10.98 -12.59
CA MET A 370 2.51 9.63 -12.96
C MET A 370 3.50 8.95 -13.90
N ASP A 371 4.07 9.68 -14.87
CA ASP A 371 5.11 9.16 -15.76
C ASP A 371 6.33 8.66 -14.96
N ALA A 372 6.76 9.42 -13.95
CA ALA A 372 7.86 9.01 -13.08
C ALA A 372 7.52 7.80 -12.20
N VAL A 373 6.27 7.71 -11.71
CA VAL A 373 5.78 6.54 -10.98
C VAL A 373 5.79 5.30 -11.86
N HIS A 374 5.38 5.39 -13.12
CA HIS A 374 5.42 4.27 -14.07
C HIS A 374 6.84 3.87 -14.52
N CYS A 375 7.86 4.65 -14.16
CA CYS A 375 9.26 4.33 -14.42
C CYS A 375 9.96 3.60 -13.25
N PHE A 376 9.24 3.21 -12.19
CA PHE A 376 9.81 2.29 -11.22
C PHE A 376 9.94 0.90 -11.84
N LYS A 377 11.18 0.41 -11.95
CA LYS A 377 11.48 -0.91 -12.48
C LYS A 377 12.53 -1.57 -11.60
N ASP A 378 12.18 -2.75 -11.08
CA ASP A 378 13.01 -3.50 -10.14
C ASP A 378 13.55 -2.61 -8.99
N TYR A 379 12.77 -1.58 -8.63
CA TYR A 379 13.16 -0.60 -7.62
C TYR A 379 13.15 -1.24 -6.24
N ARG A 380 14.28 -1.19 -5.57
CA ARG A 380 14.43 -1.75 -4.24
C ARG A 380 14.14 -0.70 -3.18
N LEU A 381 13.20 -1.01 -2.30
CA LEU A 381 13.04 -0.30 -1.03
C LEU A 381 13.96 -0.92 0.02
N GLU A 382 14.62 -0.07 0.78
CA GLU A 382 15.62 -0.50 1.77
C GLU A 382 14.99 -1.23 2.97
N LEU A 383 13.73 -0.88 3.28
CA LEU A 383 12.96 -1.49 4.38
C LEU A 383 12.15 -2.70 3.95
N GLU A 384 12.10 -3.04 2.67
CA GLU A 384 11.56 -4.31 2.17
C GLU A 384 12.53 -5.47 2.39
N LEU A 385 12.00 -6.69 2.45
CA LEU A 385 12.83 -7.90 2.48
C LEU A 385 13.69 -8.00 1.22
N PRO A 386 14.95 -8.45 1.33
CA PRO A 386 15.79 -8.68 0.17
C PRO A 386 15.14 -9.62 -0.84
N GLY A 387 15.02 -9.17 -2.08
CA GLY A 387 14.37 -9.91 -3.18
C GLY A 387 12.95 -9.42 -3.49
N ILE A 388 12.38 -8.53 -2.70
CA ILE A 388 11.15 -7.81 -3.02
C ILE A 388 11.53 -6.50 -3.70
N THR A 389 10.89 -6.19 -4.82
CA THR A 389 11.13 -4.97 -5.61
C THR A 389 9.81 -4.42 -6.13
N ILE A 390 9.78 -3.13 -6.42
CA ILE A 390 8.64 -2.44 -7.01
C ILE A 390 8.87 -2.27 -8.50
N THR A 391 7.92 -2.74 -9.30
CA THR A 391 7.90 -2.47 -10.75
C THR A 391 6.50 -2.03 -11.13
N LEU A 392 6.40 -0.86 -11.74
CA LEU A 392 5.15 -0.25 -12.16
C LEU A 392 5.20 0.07 -13.65
N SER A 393 4.03 0.15 -14.26
CA SER A 393 3.87 0.59 -15.65
C SER A 393 2.49 1.20 -15.85
N PRO A 394 2.19 1.85 -16.99
CA PRO A 394 0.84 2.36 -17.28
C PRO A 394 -0.26 1.28 -17.30
N THR A 395 0.10 0.00 -17.35
CA THR A 395 -0.84 -1.14 -17.38
C THR A 395 -0.71 -2.05 -16.16
N ASP A 396 0.18 -1.74 -15.23
CA ASP A 396 0.41 -2.50 -14.01
C ASP A 396 0.71 -1.53 -12.86
N HIS A 397 -0.27 -1.34 -12.00
CA HIS A 397 -0.21 -0.37 -10.89
C HIS A 397 0.02 -1.05 -9.53
N LEU A 398 0.14 -2.39 -9.47
CA LEU A 398 0.34 -3.08 -8.20
C LEU A 398 1.81 -2.95 -7.74
N ALA A 399 2.05 -2.15 -6.71
CA ALA A 399 3.40 -1.87 -6.23
C ALA A 399 4.00 -3.08 -5.48
N THR A 400 3.28 -3.69 -4.55
CA THR A 400 3.79 -4.80 -3.74
C THR A 400 3.22 -6.13 -4.24
N GLU A 401 4.10 -7.01 -4.73
CA GLU A 401 3.74 -8.27 -5.38
C GLU A 401 4.42 -9.50 -4.77
N ALA A 402 4.94 -9.36 -3.57
CA ALA A 402 5.54 -10.46 -2.85
C ALA A 402 5.40 -10.27 -1.34
N MET A 403 5.21 -11.38 -0.64
CA MET A 403 5.13 -11.42 0.82
C MET A 403 5.82 -12.66 1.35
N ARG A 404 6.09 -12.68 2.66
CA ARG A 404 6.57 -13.84 3.38
C ARG A 404 5.73 -14.07 4.62
N MET A 405 5.56 -15.32 5.02
CA MET A 405 4.79 -15.65 6.22
C MET A 405 5.50 -15.26 7.49
N LEU A 406 4.73 -14.76 8.45
CA LEU A 406 5.12 -14.45 9.82
C LEU A 406 4.38 -15.37 10.79
N ARG A 407 5.02 -15.71 11.90
CA ARG A 407 4.41 -16.36 13.05
C ARG A 407 4.71 -15.55 14.30
N ALA A 408 3.73 -15.39 15.16
CA ALA A 408 3.94 -14.88 16.49
C ALA A 408 4.63 -15.95 17.35
N HIS A 409 5.77 -15.62 17.94
CA HIS A 409 6.54 -16.49 18.80
C HIS A 409 7.29 -15.68 19.86
N ASP A 410 7.21 -16.11 21.13
CA ASP A 410 7.86 -15.47 22.28
C ASP A 410 7.60 -13.93 22.39
N GLY A 411 6.43 -13.48 21.93
CA GLY A 411 6.01 -12.06 21.98
C GLY A 411 6.52 -11.19 20.84
N GLU A 412 7.07 -11.78 19.79
CA GLU A 412 7.56 -11.11 18.59
C GLU A 412 7.02 -11.78 17.32
N TRP A 413 7.11 -11.05 16.21
CA TRP A 413 6.86 -11.62 14.89
C TRP A 413 8.14 -12.20 14.32
N GLU A 414 8.08 -13.44 13.82
CA GLU A 414 9.20 -14.12 13.17
C GLU A 414 8.82 -14.61 11.76
N TYR A 415 9.68 -14.34 10.78
CA TYR A 415 9.54 -14.87 9.43
C TYR A 415 9.81 -16.38 9.36
N PHE A 416 9.01 -17.08 8.56
CA PHE A 416 9.26 -18.47 8.20
C PHE A 416 8.87 -18.74 6.73
N GLY A 417 9.33 -19.87 6.19
CA GLY A 417 9.11 -20.20 4.76
C GLY A 417 9.90 -19.28 3.83
N GLU A 418 9.60 -19.38 2.55
CA GLU A 418 10.20 -18.57 1.48
C GLU A 418 9.33 -17.34 1.17
N ILE A 419 9.88 -16.38 0.42
CA ILE A 419 9.13 -15.29 -0.16
C ILE A 419 8.17 -15.88 -1.21
N ILE A 420 6.91 -15.46 -1.16
CA ILE A 420 5.85 -15.86 -2.07
C ILE A 420 5.59 -14.70 -3.01
N SER A 421 6.02 -14.84 -4.26
CA SER A 421 5.68 -13.89 -5.33
C SER A 421 4.36 -14.29 -5.97
N PHE A 422 3.58 -13.31 -6.43
CA PHE A 422 2.32 -13.54 -7.12
C PHE A 422 2.29 -12.87 -8.50
N ARG A 423 3.48 -12.57 -9.01
CA ARG A 423 3.68 -12.08 -10.39
C ARG A 423 3.67 -13.21 -11.44
N ASP A 424 3.69 -14.47 -11.04
CA ASP A 424 3.79 -15.63 -11.92
C ASP A 424 2.42 -16.29 -12.16
#